data_12e0c00b6aa30064645437bc0a851f9a
#
_entry.id   12e0c00b6aa30064645437bc0a851f9a
#
_cell.length_a   1.000
_cell.length_b   1.000
_cell.length_c   1.000
_cell.angle_alpha   90.00
_cell.angle_beta   90.00
_cell.angle_gamma   90.00
#
_symmetry.space_group_name_H-M   'P 1'
#
loop_
_entity.id
_entity.type
_entity.pdbx_description
1 polymer ?
#
loop_
_entity_poly.entity_id
_entity_poly.type
_entity_poly.pdbx_seq_one_letter_code
_entity_poly.pdbx_strand_id
1 'polypeptide(L)'
;MSKPSIAELRAATQPSSIFERNSGEHWEGRIFMRRWSPYLTRLLIRTPITPNGVTWLMILAGVLAAGALTLPGVGWAVVAFLLIQLQLLLDCSDGEVARWRGVSSPAGIYLDRVGHYLTESLLPIALGIRADGGWHHLGGWTTLGLVISVLVLWIKSETVLVHVARAEAGLPPAKDTVAVAAPRGGGLAALRRSAGRLPFYRAFVAIEFTALALVFAIFDAEQTLIVILIPVAAITAVGHLVAILTSSRLR
;
A
#
# COMPACT_ATOMS: atom_id res chain seq x y z
N MET A 1 31.15 8.55 17.34
CA MET A 1 29.85 9.25 17.36
C MET A 1 28.99 8.62 18.45
N SER A 2 28.38 9.43 19.33
CA SER A 2 27.45 8.98 20.37
C SER A 2 26.22 8.33 19.71
N LYS A 3 25.66 7.32 20.37
CA LYS A 3 24.46 6.63 19.87
C LYS A 3 23.28 7.58 20.02
N PRO A 4 22.54 7.95 18.92
CA PRO A 4 21.39 8.80 19.06
C PRO A 4 20.34 8.14 19.97
N SER A 5 19.69 8.93 20.80
CA SER A 5 18.53 8.49 21.57
C SER A 5 17.32 8.29 20.65
N ILE A 6 16.33 7.52 21.08
CA ILE A 6 15.09 7.36 20.34
C ILE A 6 14.35 8.71 20.19
N ALA A 7 14.44 9.58 21.19
CA ALA A 7 13.84 10.91 21.15
C ALA A 7 14.48 11.80 20.07
N GLU A 8 15.82 11.82 20.00
CA GLU A 8 16.56 12.53 18.95
C GLU A 8 16.23 12.01 17.56
N LEU A 9 16.17 10.68 17.38
CA LEU A 9 15.77 10.07 16.10
C LEU A 9 14.36 10.51 15.70
N ARG A 10 13.39 10.45 16.61
CA ARG A 10 12.01 10.90 16.32
C ARG A 10 11.97 12.38 15.94
N ALA A 11 12.63 13.23 16.69
CA ALA A 11 12.66 14.66 16.39
C ALA A 11 13.27 14.95 15.01
N ALA A 12 14.33 14.24 14.63
CA ALA A 12 15.00 14.44 13.35
C ALA A 12 14.29 13.78 12.16
N THR A 13 13.60 12.65 12.38
CA THR A 13 13.12 11.80 11.27
C THR A 13 11.60 11.72 11.12
N GLN A 14 10.84 12.17 12.11
CA GLN A 14 9.36 12.17 12.11
C GLN A 14 8.79 13.58 12.29
N PRO A 15 8.99 14.53 11.34
CA PRO A 15 8.41 15.87 11.43
C PRO A 15 6.87 15.81 11.37
N SER A 16 6.19 16.80 11.97
CA SER A 16 4.71 16.89 12.02
C SER A 16 4.06 16.82 10.64
N SER A 17 4.72 17.34 9.61
CA SER A 17 4.25 17.30 8.22
C SER A 17 4.00 15.88 7.68
N ILE A 18 4.62 14.85 8.26
CA ILE A 18 4.34 13.45 7.89
C ILE A 18 2.95 13.05 8.37
N PHE A 19 2.55 13.51 9.56
CA PHE A 19 1.25 13.18 10.14
C PHE A 19 0.08 14.00 9.58
N GLU A 20 0.37 15.14 8.93
CA GLU A 20 -0.62 16.04 8.33
C GLU A 20 -1.04 15.63 6.91
N ARG A 21 -0.34 14.69 6.27
CA ARG A 21 -0.71 14.18 4.94
C ARG A 21 -1.95 13.30 5.03
N ASN A 22 -3.09 13.80 4.56
CA ASN A 22 -4.37 13.09 4.62
C ASN A 22 -4.45 11.84 3.72
N SER A 23 -3.58 11.71 2.72
CA SER A 23 -3.65 10.66 1.70
C SER A 23 -2.44 9.72 1.66
N GLY A 24 -1.43 9.95 2.48
CA GLY A 24 -0.13 9.31 2.30
C GLY A 24 0.28 8.29 3.36
N GLU A 25 -0.46 8.14 4.44
CA GLU A 25 -0.01 7.26 5.51
C GLU A 25 -1.13 6.34 6.03
N HIS A 26 -0.83 5.03 6.06
CA HIS A 26 -1.73 4.04 6.63
C HIS A 26 -1.96 4.30 8.12
N TRP A 27 -3.18 4.05 8.59
CA TRP A 27 -3.53 4.21 10.00
C TRP A 27 -2.62 3.37 10.92
N GLU A 28 -2.24 2.16 10.50
CA GLU A 28 -1.29 1.32 11.24
C GLU A 28 0.11 1.94 11.27
N GLY A 29 0.55 2.55 10.18
CA GLY A 29 1.77 3.35 10.12
C GLY A 29 1.76 4.41 11.21
N ARG A 30 0.70 5.21 11.28
CA ARG A 30 0.53 6.28 12.27
C ARG A 30 0.48 5.79 13.71
N ILE A 31 -0.31 4.74 13.99
CA ILE A 31 -0.60 4.31 15.37
C ILE A 31 0.50 3.39 15.91
N PHE A 32 0.97 2.44 15.09
CA PHE A 32 1.88 1.40 15.52
C PHE A 32 3.28 1.54 14.95
N MET A 33 3.45 1.55 13.62
CA MET A 33 4.77 1.39 13.01
C MET A 33 5.69 2.58 13.26
N ARG A 34 5.18 3.83 13.23
CA ARG A 34 5.96 5.02 13.60
C ARG A 34 6.42 5.03 15.06
N ARG A 35 5.77 4.25 15.91
CA ARG A 35 6.21 4.07 17.30
C ARG A 35 7.40 3.13 17.38
N TRP A 36 7.45 2.10 16.52
CA TRP A 36 8.46 1.05 16.53
C TRP A 36 9.62 1.30 15.56
N SER A 37 9.36 1.97 14.41
CA SER A 37 10.37 2.20 13.38
C SER A 37 11.65 2.88 13.88
N PRO A 38 11.66 3.83 14.85
CA PRO A 38 12.90 4.42 15.32
C PRO A 38 13.86 3.42 15.99
N TYR A 39 13.35 2.33 16.53
CA TYR A 39 14.18 1.27 17.09
C TYR A 39 14.92 0.50 15.98
N LEU A 40 14.22 0.14 14.91
CA LEU A 40 14.83 -0.47 13.72
C LEU A 40 15.78 0.53 13.03
N THR A 41 15.36 1.76 12.83
CA THR A 41 16.15 2.82 12.23
C THR A 41 17.46 3.04 13.01
N ARG A 42 17.42 3.01 14.36
CA ARG A 42 18.60 3.10 15.20
C ARG A 42 19.63 1.99 14.95
N LEU A 43 19.17 0.80 14.56
CA LEU A 43 20.06 -0.30 14.14
C LEU A 43 20.59 -0.05 12.74
N LEU A 44 19.73 0.30 11.80
CA LEU A 44 20.07 0.49 10.38
C LEU A 44 21.06 1.62 10.15
N ILE A 45 20.96 2.75 10.86
CA ILE A 45 21.89 3.88 10.70
C ILE A 45 23.33 3.55 11.13
N ARG A 46 23.54 2.46 11.87
CA ARG A 46 24.87 1.96 12.28
C ARG A 46 25.51 1.06 11.24
N THR A 47 24.74 0.65 10.25
CA THR A 47 25.20 -0.20 9.15
C THR A 47 25.51 0.66 7.93
N PRO A 48 26.27 0.15 6.95
CA PRO A 48 26.49 0.84 5.69
C PRO A 48 25.27 0.78 4.75
N ILE A 49 24.16 0.16 5.17
CA ILE A 49 22.96 0.01 4.32
C ILE A 49 22.43 1.40 3.92
N THR A 50 22.20 1.59 2.64
CA THR A 50 21.61 2.81 2.10
C THR A 50 20.09 2.84 2.33
N PRO A 51 19.41 4.02 2.28
CA PRO A 51 17.95 4.08 2.31
C PRO A 51 17.32 3.17 1.25
N ASN A 52 17.81 3.24 0.01
CA ASN A 52 17.34 2.36 -1.08
C ASN A 52 17.59 0.87 -0.79
N GLY A 53 18.65 0.54 -0.05
CA GLY A 53 18.90 -0.83 0.42
C GLY A 53 17.82 -1.30 1.40
N VAL A 54 17.32 -0.42 2.26
CA VAL A 54 16.18 -0.72 3.15
C VAL A 54 14.89 -0.89 2.34
N THR A 55 14.67 -0.04 1.32
CA THR A 55 13.53 -0.18 0.40
C THR A 55 13.59 -1.53 -0.35
N TRP A 56 14.77 -2.00 -0.76
CA TRP A 56 14.90 -3.35 -1.34
C TRP A 56 14.53 -4.47 -0.37
N LEU A 57 14.88 -4.35 0.92
CA LEU A 57 14.42 -5.30 1.94
C LEU A 57 12.90 -5.24 2.14
N MET A 58 12.30 -4.05 2.07
CA MET A 58 10.86 -3.85 2.07
C MET A 58 10.19 -4.60 0.89
N ILE A 59 10.72 -4.44 -0.33
CA ILE A 59 10.23 -5.13 -1.53
C ILE A 59 10.34 -6.65 -1.37
N LEU A 60 11.49 -7.12 -0.89
CA LEU A 60 11.71 -8.55 -0.66
C LEU A 60 10.72 -9.12 0.35
N ALA A 61 10.47 -8.42 1.46
CA ALA A 61 9.48 -8.83 2.45
C ALA A 61 8.07 -8.96 1.84
N GLY A 62 7.67 -8.01 0.99
CA GLY A 62 6.38 -8.05 0.28
C GLY A 62 6.27 -9.23 -0.70
N VAL A 63 7.32 -9.49 -1.48
CA VAL A 63 7.36 -10.64 -2.41
C VAL A 63 7.31 -11.96 -1.67
N LEU A 64 8.08 -12.08 -0.57
CA LEU A 64 8.06 -13.28 0.27
C LEU A 64 6.69 -13.47 0.95
N ALA A 65 6.03 -12.39 1.34
CA ALA A 65 4.67 -12.45 1.89
C ALA A 65 3.68 -13.00 0.86
N ALA A 66 3.73 -12.51 -0.39
CA ALA A 66 2.91 -13.05 -1.46
C ALA A 66 3.23 -14.52 -1.73
N GLY A 67 4.51 -14.89 -1.79
CA GLY A 67 4.93 -16.29 -1.91
C GLY A 67 4.39 -17.18 -0.78
N ALA A 68 4.50 -16.73 0.48
CA ALA A 68 3.96 -17.47 1.61
C ALA A 68 2.42 -17.62 1.53
N LEU A 69 1.71 -16.59 1.08
CA LEU A 69 0.26 -16.64 0.95
C LEU A 69 -0.22 -17.65 -0.08
N THR A 70 0.59 -18.03 -1.09
CA THR A 70 0.21 -19.07 -2.06
C THR A 70 0.12 -20.47 -1.45
N LEU A 71 0.75 -20.70 -0.30
CA LEU A 71 0.87 -22.00 0.32
C LEU A 71 -0.35 -22.32 1.18
N PRO A 72 -0.88 -23.56 1.15
CA PRO A 72 -2.05 -23.96 1.93
C PRO A 72 -1.76 -23.99 3.44
N GLY A 73 -2.82 -23.91 4.24
CA GLY A 73 -2.75 -23.94 5.70
C GLY A 73 -2.60 -22.56 6.35
N VAL A 74 -3.26 -22.38 7.50
CA VAL A 74 -3.33 -21.11 8.24
C VAL A 74 -1.95 -20.58 8.62
N GLY A 75 -1.00 -21.45 8.94
CA GLY A 75 0.37 -21.06 9.31
C GLY A 75 1.05 -20.19 8.26
N TRP A 76 0.88 -20.48 6.98
CA TRP A 76 1.45 -19.69 5.90
C TRP A 76 0.73 -18.33 5.71
N ALA A 77 -0.56 -18.27 5.99
CA ALA A 77 -1.29 -17.00 6.02
C ALA A 77 -0.80 -16.11 7.18
N VAL A 78 -0.48 -16.69 8.35
CA VAL A 78 0.16 -15.98 9.47
C VAL A 78 1.55 -15.47 9.05
N VAL A 79 2.37 -16.30 8.40
CA VAL A 79 3.69 -15.88 7.90
C VAL A 79 3.56 -14.72 6.91
N ALA A 80 2.62 -14.80 5.97
CA ALA A 80 2.35 -13.72 5.01
C ALA A 80 1.96 -12.42 5.73
N PHE A 81 1.06 -12.49 6.69
CA PHE A 81 0.65 -11.34 7.50
C PHE A 81 1.85 -10.71 8.24
N LEU A 82 2.67 -11.51 8.91
CA LEU A 82 3.84 -11.02 9.64
C LEU A 82 4.90 -10.41 8.73
N LEU A 83 5.09 -10.96 7.53
CA LEU A 83 6.00 -10.39 6.52
C LEU A 83 5.49 -9.04 6.00
N ILE A 84 4.19 -8.84 5.87
CA ILE A 84 3.62 -7.52 5.54
C ILE A 84 3.77 -6.53 6.70
N GLN A 85 3.66 -6.96 7.95
CA GLN A 85 3.99 -6.09 9.09
C GLN A 85 5.47 -5.67 9.07
N LEU A 86 6.38 -6.59 8.74
CA LEU A 86 7.80 -6.29 8.55
C LEU A 86 8.01 -5.33 7.36
N GLN A 87 7.32 -5.55 6.25
CA GLN A 87 7.36 -4.65 5.08
C GLN A 87 7.02 -3.22 5.49
N LEU A 88 5.90 -3.00 6.21
CA LEU A 88 5.50 -1.67 6.65
C LEU A 88 6.51 -1.05 7.64
N LEU A 89 7.11 -1.85 8.49
CA LEU A 89 8.14 -1.38 9.42
C LEU A 89 9.40 -0.91 8.65
N LEU A 90 9.81 -1.65 7.60
CA LEU A 90 10.92 -1.29 6.73
C LEU A 90 10.60 -0.03 5.90
N ASP A 91 9.38 0.11 5.39
CA ASP A 91 8.84 1.28 4.69
C ASP A 91 8.94 2.56 5.56
N CYS A 92 8.54 2.47 6.82
CA CYS A 92 8.73 3.59 7.74
C CYS A 92 10.21 3.92 7.96
N SER A 93 11.05 2.89 8.04
CA SER A 93 12.46 3.02 8.41
C SER A 93 13.34 3.54 7.27
N ASP A 94 13.05 3.24 5.99
CA ASP A 94 13.87 3.72 4.86
C ASP A 94 13.82 5.25 4.74
N GLY A 95 12.62 5.84 4.85
CA GLY A 95 12.46 7.29 4.92
C GLY A 95 13.07 7.93 6.16
N GLU A 96 13.08 7.23 7.30
CA GLU A 96 13.76 7.71 8.51
C GLU A 96 15.28 7.68 8.34
N VAL A 97 15.85 6.61 7.77
CA VAL A 97 17.29 6.53 7.43
C VAL A 97 17.67 7.62 6.43
N ALA A 98 16.83 7.87 5.40
CA ALA A 98 17.05 8.92 4.42
C ALA A 98 17.09 10.31 5.07
N ARG A 99 16.12 10.62 5.93
CA ARG A 99 16.05 11.91 6.67
C ARG A 99 17.21 12.07 7.63
N TRP A 100 17.57 11.02 8.38
CA TRP A 100 18.69 11.05 9.29
C TRP A 100 20.02 11.35 8.60
N ARG A 101 20.22 10.79 7.40
CA ARG A 101 21.43 11.00 6.61
C ARG A 101 21.40 12.24 5.73
N GLY A 102 20.27 12.97 5.70
CA GLY A 102 20.09 14.14 4.84
C GLY A 102 20.14 13.82 3.35
N VAL A 103 19.75 12.59 2.94
CA VAL A 103 19.78 12.14 1.54
C VAL A 103 18.34 11.92 1.05
N SER A 104 18.08 12.41 -0.16
CA SER A 104 16.84 12.16 -0.89
C SER A 104 17.18 11.95 -2.34
N SER A 105 16.52 10.98 -2.99
CA SER A 105 16.75 10.73 -4.42
C SER A 105 15.44 10.38 -5.13
N PRO A 106 15.28 10.78 -6.40
CA PRO A 106 14.17 10.33 -7.24
C PRO A 106 14.08 8.81 -7.35
N ALA A 107 15.24 8.13 -7.35
CA ALA A 107 15.31 6.67 -7.39
C ALA A 107 14.70 6.02 -6.15
N GLY A 108 14.89 6.62 -4.95
CA GLY A 108 14.25 6.13 -3.72
C GLY A 108 12.74 6.24 -3.78
N ILE A 109 12.22 7.39 -4.22
CA ILE A 109 10.77 7.60 -4.40
C ILE A 109 10.18 6.61 -5.42
N TYR A 110 10.93 6.33 -6.50
CA TYR A 110 10.52 5.38 -7.53
C TYR A 110 10.47 3.95 -6.98
N LEU A 111 11.53 3.51 -6.29
CA LEU A 111 11.61 2.17 -5.71
C LEU A 111 10.53 1.91 -4.65
N ASP A 112 10.26 2.89 -3.80
CA ASP A 112 9.17 2.84 -2.83
C ASP A 112 7.83 2.54 -3.51
N ARG A 113 7.49 3.31 -4.55
CA ARG A 113 6.26 3.08 -5.33
C ARG A 113 6.23 1.72 -6.01
N VAL A 114 7.35 1.31 -6.62
CA VAL A 114 7.46 -0.03 -7.25
C VAL A 114 7.22 -1.12 -6.23
N GLY A 115 7.77 -0.99 -5.02
CA GLY A 115 7.57 -1.95 -3.94
C GLY A 115 6.11 -2.13 -3.56
N HIS A 116 5.40 -1.03 -3.36
CA HIS A 116 3.96 -1.07 -3.06
C HIS A 116 3.13 -1.65 -4.21
N TYR A 117 3.42 -1.24 -5.47
CA TYR A 117 2.70 -1.75 -6.64
C TYR A 117 2.89 -3.26 -6.80
N LEU A 118 4.14 -3.72 -6.68
CA LEU A 118 4.49 -5.12 -6.79
C LEU A 118 3.80 -5.95 -5.71
N THR A 119 3.93 -5.57 -4.45
CA THR A 119 3.32 -6.30 -3.35
C THR A 119 1.81 -6.40 -3.48
N GLU A 120 1.14 -5.25 -3.67
CA GLU A 120 -0.33 -5.21 -3.70
C GLU A 120 -0.92 -5.85 -4.95
N SER A 121 -0.15 -6.00 -6.04
CA SER A 121 -0.56 -6.77 -7.21
C SER A 121 -0.34 -8.28 -7.03
N LEU A 122 0.73 -8.70 -6.35
CA LEU A 122 1.03 -10.10 -6.12
C LEU A 122 0.10 -10.75 -5.10
N LEU A 123 -0.37 -10.02 -4.09
CA LEU A 123 -1.22 -10.58 -3.03
C LEU A 123 -2.55 -11.15 -3.53
N PRO A 124 -3.32 -10.49 -4.42
CA PRO A 124 -4.55 -11.08 -4.97
C PRO A 124 -4.28 -12.33 -5.82
N ILE A 125 -3.17 -12.36 -6.58
CA ILE A 125 -2.74 -13.53 -7.34
C ILE A 125 -2.44 -14.69 -6.37
N ALA A 126 -1.69 -14.40 -5.31
CA ALA A 126 -1.34 -15.38 -4.28
C ALA A 126 -2.58 -15.96 -3.59
N LEU A 127 -3.57 -15.11 -3.28
CA LEU A 127 -4.85 -15.55 -2.73
C LEU A 127 -5.59 -16.48 -3.69
N GLY A 128 -5.59 -16.17 -5.00
CA GLY A 128 -6.17 -17.01 -6.04
C GLY A 128 -5.52 -18.38 -6.14
N ILE A 129 -4.19 -18.42 -6.15
CA ILE A 129 -3.40 -19.67 -6.15
C ILE A 129 -3.72 -20.51 -4.91
N ARG A 130 -3.80 -19.87 -3.73
CA ARG A 130 -4.18 -20.52 -2.49
C ARG A 130 -5.59 -21.11 -2.56
N ALA A 131 -6.56 -20.35 -3.10
CA ALA A 131 -7.95 -20.78 -3.22
C ALA A 131 -8.16 -21.92 -4.23
N ASP A 132 -7.24 -22.08 -5.19
CA ASP A 132 -7.18 -23.25 -6.08
C ASP A 132 -6.47 -24.47 -5.44
N GLY A 133 -5.95 -24.33 -4.20
CA GLY A 133 -5.24 -25.41 -3.49
C GLY A 133 -3.73 -25.39 -3.66
N GLY A 134 -3.15 -24.34 -4.25
CA GLY A 134 -1.71 -24.15 -4.43
C GLY A 134 -1.24 -24.28 -5.89
N TRP A 135 0.06 -24.26 -6.09
CA TRP A 135 0.71 -24.14 -7.41
C TRP A 135 0.43 -25.32 -8.37
N HIS A 136 0.01 -26.47 -7.87
CA HIS A 136 -0.25 -27.66 -8.69
C HIS A 136 -1.62 -27.63 -9.38
N HIS A 137 -2.49 -26.70 -9.00
CA HIS A 137 -3.89 -26.63 -9.46
C HIS A 137 -4.28 -25.19 -9.80
N LEU A 138 -3.53 -24.54 -10.73
CA LEU A 138 -3.87 -23.19 -11.18
C LEU A 138 -5.15 -23.23 -12.00
N GLY A 139 -6.18 -22.54 -11.52
CA GLY A 139 -7.54 -22.62 -12.08
C GLY A 139 -8.29 -21.28 -12.11
N GLY A 140 -9.60 -21.38 -11.92
CA GLY A 140 -10.49 -20.24 -11.97
C GLY A 140 -10.21 -19.19 -10.88
N TRP A 141 -9.89 -19.61 -9.68
CA TRP A 141 -9.61 -18.67 -8.59
C TRP A 141 -8.32 -17.90 -8.80
N THR A 142 -7.28 -18.55 -9.36
CA THR A 142 -6.05 -17.88 -9.80
C THR A 142 -6.36 -16.84 -10.87
N THR A 143 -7.21 -17.16 -11.85
CA THR A 143 -7.65 -16.21 -12.90
C THR A 143 -8.38 -15.01 -12.28
N LEU A 144 -9.26 -15.24 -11.33
CA LEU A 144 -9.96 -14.16 -10.64
C LEU A 144 -9.01 -13.30 -9.77
N GLY A 145 -8.02 -13.92 -9.15
CA GLY A 145 -6.94 -13.21 -8.46
C GLY A 145 -6.14 -12.29 -9.39
N LEU A 146 -5.85 -12.76 -10.62
CA LEU A 146 -5.22 -11.93 -11.66
C LEU A 146 -6.11 -10.75 -12.07
N VAL A 147 -7.42 -10.96 -12.23
CA VAL A 147 -8.36 -9.87 -12.54
C VAL A 147 -8.35 -8.81 -11.44
N ILE A 148 -8.39 -9.22 -10.17
CA ILE A 148 -8.29 -8.29 -9.02
C ILE A 148 -6.96 -7.55 -9.08
N SER A 149 -5.85 -8.23 -9.35
CA SER A 149 -4.52 -7.62 -9.45
C SER A 149 -4.46 -6.53 -10.52
N VAL A 150 -5.02 -6.78 -11.71
CA VAL A 150 -5.11 -5.78 -12.79
C VAL A 150 -5.91 -4.55 -12.35
N LEU A 151 -7.06 -4.77 -11.69
CA LEU A 151 -7.89 -3.68 -11.17
C LEU A 151 -7.15 -2.85 -10.08
N VAL A 152 -6.41 -3.51 -9.21
CA VAL A 152 -5.58 -2.84 -8.18
C VAL A 152 -4.50 -1.99 -8.82
N LEU A 153 -3.77 -2.53 -9.80
CA LEU A 153 -2.77 -1.78 -10.56
C LEU A 153 -3.39 -0.58 -11.29
N TRP A 154 -4.58 -0.77 -11.86
CA TRP A 154 -5.32 0.32 -12.50
C TRP A 154 -5.63 1.44 -11.51
N ILE A 155 -6.27 1.13 -10.37
CA ILE A 155 -6.60 2.12 -9.31
C ILE A 155 -5.36 2.92 -8.89
N LYS A 156 -4.21 2.26 -8.71
CA LYS A 156 -2.96 2.93 -8.36
C LYS A 156 -2.43 3.80 -9.49
N SER A 157 -2.48 3.31 -10.72
CA SER A 157 -2.00 4.02 -11.90
C SER A 157 -2.81 5.29 -12.17
N GLU A 158 -4.12 5.28 -11.97
CA GLU A 158 -4.99 6.45 -12.17
C GLU A 158 -4.49 7.69 -11.40
N THR A 159 -4.07 7.51 -10.14
CA THR A 159 -3.53 8.62 -9.34
C THR A 159 -2.23 9.15 -9.93
N VAL A 160 -1.33 8.28 -10.36
CA VAL A 160 -0.04 8.68 -10.95
C VAL A 160 -0.25 9.35 -12.30
N LEU A 161 -1.16 8.84 -13.12
CA LEU A 161 -1.49 9.41 -14.43
C LEU A 161 -2.04 10.85 -14.33
N VAL A 162 -2.73 11.21 -13.23
CA VAL A 162 -3.10 12.62 -13.00
C VAL A 162 -1.86 13.50 -12.90
N HIS A 163 -0.82 13.07 -12.18
CA HIS A 163 0.42 13.85 -12.06
C HIS A 163 1.17 13.94 -13.40
N VAL A 164 1.20 12.85 -14.16
CA VAL A 164 1.81 12.83 -15.50
C VAL A 164 1.06 13.77 -16.45
N ALA A 165 -0.26 13.64 -16.56
CA ALA A 165 -1.08 14.48 -17.43
C ALA A 165 -0.95 15.98 -17.10
N ARG A 166 -0.87 16.34 -15.81
CA ARG A 166 -0.66 17.72 -15.39
C ARG A 166 0.74 18.22 -15.75
N ALA A 167 1.77 17.39 -15.56
CA ALA A 167 3.15 17.76 -15.92
C ALA A 167 3.27 17.98 -17.42
N GLU A 168 2.70 17.11 -18.27
CA GLU A 168 2.69 17.26 -19.73
C GLU A 168 1.89 18.50 -20.19
N ALA A 169 0.83 18.87 -19.46
CA ALA A 169 0.07 20.07 -19.72
C ALA A 169 0.71 21.36 -19.15
N GLY A 170 1.90 21.28 -18.55
CA GLY A 170 2.58 22.43 -17.93
C GLY A 170 1.88 22.96 -16.65
N LEU A 171 1.01 22.16 -16.05
CA LEU A 171 0.28 22.53 -14.85
C LEU A 171 1.07 22.16 -13.57
N PRO A 172 0.96 22.95 -12.48
CA PRO A 172 1.62 22.61 -11.23
C PRO A 172 1.08 21.27 -10.67
N PRO A 173 1.85 20.56 -9.81
CA PRO A 173 1.41 19.32 -9.17
C PRO A 173 0.03 19.46 -8.53
N ALA A 174 -0.80 18.43 -8.64
CA ALA A 174 -2.11 18.43 -8.02
C ALA A 174 -1.97 18.52 -6.48
N LYS A 175 -2.68 19.45 -5.87
CA LYS A 175 -2.74 19.54 -4.40
C LYS A 175 -3.59 18.39 -3.86
N ASP A 176 -3.02 17.59 -2.98
CA ASP A 176 -3.70 16.47 -2.31
C ASP A 176 -4.54 16.98 -1.13
N THR A 177 -5.56 17.78 -1.42
CA THR A 177 -6.51 18.26 -0.41
C THR A 177 -7.88 17.65 -0.64
N VAL A 178 -8.61 17.38 0.45
CA VAL A 178 -9.99 16.87 0.40
C VAL A 178 -10.90 17.77 -0.45
N ALA A 179 -10.67 19.07 -0.45
CA ALA A 179 -11.42 20.06 -1.24
C ALA A 179 -11.21 19.89 -2.76
N VAL A 180 -9.98 19.57 -3.19
CA VAL A 180 -9.64 19.32 -4.62
C VAL A 180 -10.20 18.00 -5.10
N ALA A 181 -10.35 17.02 -4.21
CA ALA A 181 -10.92 15.71 -4.50
C ALA A 181 -12.47 15.70 -4.47
N ALA A 182 -13.13 16.74 -3.96
CA ALA A 182 -14.57 16.79 -3.84
C ALA A 182 -15.27 16.99 -5.20
N PRO A 183 -16.29 16.19 -5.57
CA PRO A 183 -17.08 16.42 -6.79
C PRO A 183 -17.92 17.71 -6.63
N ARG A 184 -18.04 18.46 -7.73
CA ARG A 184 -18.83 19.67 -7.81
C ARG A 184 -20.29 19.33 -8.16
N GLY A 185 -21.14 19.12 -7.12
CA GLY A 185 -22.60 19.10 -7.25
C GLY A 185 -23.25 17.79 -7.72
N GLY A 186 -24.50 17.54 -7.29
CA GLY A 186 -25.35 16.44 -7.75
C GLY A 186 -25.45 15.21 -6.85
N GLY A 187 -26.36 14.27 -7.15
CA GLY A 187 -26.57 13.03 -6.40
C GLY A 187 -25.35 12.12 -6.31
N LEU A 188 -24.47 12.17 -7.31
CA LEU A 188 -23.15 11.50 -7.31
C LEU A 188 -22.24 12.01 -6.18
N ALA A 189 -22.35 13.30 -5.80
CA ALA A 189 -21.59 13.85 -4.69
C ALA A 189 -22.07 13.32 -3.33
N ALA A 190 -23.37 13.05 -3.21
CA ALA A 190 -23.96 12.43 -2.02
C ALA A 190 -23.54 10.94 -1.91
N LEU A 191 -23.63 10.19 -3.02
CA LEU A 191 -23.22 8.78 -3.09
C LEU A 191 -21.72 8.65 -2.76
N ARG A 192 -20.86 9.53 -3.27
CA ARG A 192 -19.44 9.53 -2.97
C ARG A 192 -19.13 9.91 -1.51
N ARG A 193 -19.88 10.85 -0.91
CA ARG A 193 -19.72 11.16 0.52
C ARG A 193 -20.03 9.96 1.39
N SER A 194 -21.04 9.18 1.03
CA SER A 194 -21.40 7.94 1.70
C SER A 194 -20.39 6.83 1.43
N ALA A 195 -19.98 6.63 0.17
CA ALA A 195 -18.96 5.65 -0.23
C ALA A 195 -17.56 6.03 0.29
N GLY A 196 -17.22 7.32 0.35
CA GLY A 196 -15.94 7.79 0.90
C GLY A 196 -15.81 7.63 2.41
N ARG A 197 -16.91 7.36 3.12
CA ARG A 197 -16.89 6.97 4.54
C ARG A 197 -16.61 5.47 4.75
N LEU A 198 -16.79 4.68 3.69
CA LEU A 198 -16.51 3.25 3.72
C LEU A 198 -15.16 3.02 3.01
N PRO A 199 -14.12 2.62 3.72
CA PRO A 199 -12.76 2.53 3.19
C PRO A 199 -12.57 1.25 2.34
N PHE A 200 -13.47 0.95 1.39
CA PHE A 200 -13.40 -0.26 0.56
C PHE A 200 -12.08 -0.40 -0.19
N TYR A 201 -11.48 0.71 -0.64
CA TYR A 201 -10.17 0.69 -1.30
C TYR A 201 -9.05 0.18 -0.38
N ARG A 202 -9.22 0.27 0.94
CA ARG A 202 -8.23 -0.24 1.89
C ARG A 202 -8.14 -1.77 1.88
N ALA A 203 -9.19 -2.47 1.47
CA ALA A 203 -9.13 -3.92 1.33
C ALA A 203 -8.05 -4.40 0.35
N PHE A 204 -7.54 -3.50 -0.52
CA PHE A 204 -6.47 -3.78 -1.49
C PHE A 204 -5.09 -3.30 -1.04
N VAL A 205 -5.01 -2.63 0.08
CA VAL A 205 -3.73 -2.30 0.70
C VAL A 205 -3.17 -3.55 1.37
N ALA A 206 -1.87 -3.76 1.23
CA ALA A 206 -1.22 -5.01 1.64
C ALA A 206 -1.55 -5.46 3.07
N ILE A 207 -1.68 -4.52 4.00
CA ILE A 207 -1.93 -4.78 5.42
C ILE A 207 -3.35 -5.30 5.64
N GLU A 208 -4.34 -4.54 5.20
CA GLU A 208 -5.74 -4.92 5.35
C GLU A 208 -6.05 -6.15 4.51
N PHE A 209 -5.47 -6.25 3.31
CA PHE A 209 -5.60 -7.42 2.46
C PHE A 209 -5.12 -8.70 3.16
N THR A 210 -3.91 -8.68 3.73
CA THR A 210 -3.36 -9.87 4.40
C THR A 210 -4.05 -10.18 5.72
N ALA A 211 -4.55 -9.17 6.43
CA ALA A 211 -5.40 -9.38 7.60
C ALA A 211 -6.72 -10.08 7.22
N LEU A 212 -7.38 -9.61 6.16
CA LEU A 212 -8.58 -10.27 5.61
C LEU A 212 -8.26 -11.69 5.13
N ALA A 213 -7.19 -11.87 4.35
CA ALA A 213 -6.77 -13.18 3.87
C ALA A 213 -6.52 -14.15 5.04
N LEU A 214 -5.88 -13.70 6.13
CA LEU A 214 -5.66 -14.51 7.33
C LEU A 214 -6.98 -14.89 7.99
N VAL A 215 -7.91 -13.95 8.17
CA VAL A 215 -9.22 -14.23 8.77
C VAL A 215 -9.97 -15.27 7.94
N PHE A 216 -10.03 -15.11 6.62
CA PHE A 216 -10.71 -16.06 5.74
C PHE A 216 -9.99 -17.41 5.65
N ALA A 217 -8.66 -17.42 5.78
CA ALA A 217 -7.88 -18.66 5.82
C ALA A 217 -8.14 -19.51 7.10
N ILE A 218 -8.50 -18.87 8.21
CA ILE A 218 -8.90 -19.59 9.44
C ILE A 218 -10.20 -20.39 9.23
N PHE A 219 -11.06 -19.94 8.32
CA PHE A 219 -12.36 -20.54 8.04
C PHE A 219 -12.37 -21.31 6.71
N ASP A 220 -11.22 -21.52 6.04
CA ASP A 220 -11.10 -22.13 4.70
C ASP A 220 -12.03 -21.46 3.67
N ALA A 221 -12.13 -20.14 3.71
CA ALA A 221 -13.11 -19.35 2.96
C ALA A 221 -12.46 -18.36 1.98
N GLU A 222 -11.27 -18.64 1.50
CA GLU A 222 -10.52 -17.79 0.57
C GLU A 222 -11.29 -17.51 -0.72
N GLN A 223 -12.03 -18.49 -1.22
CA GLN A 223 -12.90 -18.35 -2.39
C GLN A 223 -13.99 -17.29 -2.16
N THR A 224 -14.59 -17.29 -0.97
CA THR A 224 -15.60 -16.29 -0.58
C THR A 224 -14.97 -14.89 -0.55
N LEU A 225 -13.75 -14.75 -0.03
CA LEU A 225 -13.04 -13.48 -0.04
C LEU A 225 -12.84 -12.97 -1.48
N ILE A 226 -12.41 -13.83 -2.41
CA ILE A 226 -12.23 -13.46 -3.83
C ILE A 226 -13.55 -12.98 -4.44
N VAL A 227 -14.66 -13.70 -4.21
CA VAL A 227 -16.00 -13.32 -4.70
C VAL A 227 -16.41 -11.93 -4.19
N ILE A 228 -16.06 -11.59 -2.95
CA ILE A 228 -16.33 -10.27 -2.36
C ILE A 228 -15.40 -9.21 -2.98
N LEU A 229 -14.12 -9.52 -3.15
CA LEU A 229 -13.12 -8.54 -3.60
C LEU A 229 -13.29 -8.14 -5.07
N ILE A 230 -13.77 -9.00 -5.95
CA ILE A 230 -13.98 -8.69 -7.38
C ILE A 230 -14.90 -7.49 -7.57
N PRO A 231 -16.17 -7.50 -7.11
CA PRO A 231 -17.05 -6.36 -7.30
C PRO A 231 -16.53 -5.12 -6.55
N VAL A 232 -15.89 -5.28 -5.40
CA VAL A 232 -15.29 -4.17 -4.67
C VAL A 232 -14.15 -3.53 -5.48
N ALA A 233 -13.29 -4.32 -6.10
CA ALA A 233 -12.21 -3.82 -6.96
C ALA A 233 -12.76 -3.10 -8.19
N ALA A 234 -13.75 -3.69 -8.88
CA ALA A 234 -14.37 -3.11 -10.07
C ALA A 234 -15.06 -1.78 -9.75
N ILE A 235 -15.88 -1.75 -8.70
CA ILE A 235 -16.57 -0.53 -8.25
C ILE A 235 -15.56 0.55 -7.84
N THR A 236 -14.47 0.14 -7.17
CA THR A 236 -13.42 1.08 -6.74
C THR A 236 -12.70 1.66 -7.95
N ALA A 237 -12.30 0.85 -8.93
CA ALA A 237 -11.62 1.30 -10.14
C ALA A 237 -12.49 2.29 -10.93
N VAL A 238 -13.71 1.91 -11.27
CA VAL A 238 -14.63 2.79 -12.01
C VAL A 238 -14.97 4.04 -11.20
N GLY A 239 -15.26 3.89 -9.92
CA GLY A 239 -15.58 5.01 -9.04
C GLY A 239 -14.41 6.00 -8.88
N HIS A 240 -13.18 5.51 -8.84
CA HIS A 240 -11.98 6.36 -8.77
C HIS A 240 -11.77 7.12 -10.09
N LEU A 241 -11.89 6.44 -11.24
CA LEU A 241 -11.83 7.07 -12.55
C LEU A 241 -12.86 8.20 -12.69
N VAL A 242 -14.13 7.91 -12.40
CA VAL A 242 -15.21 8.91 -12.43
C VAL A 242 -14.91 10.07 -11.49
N ALA A 243 -14.38 9.77 -10.30
CA ALA A 243 -14.00 10.77 -9.33
C ALA A 243 -12.88 11.71 -9.83
N ILE A 244 -11.87 11.19 -10.52
CA ILE A 244 -10.81 11.98 -11.14
C ILE A 244 -11.37 12.88 -12.23
N LEU A 245 -12.14 12.32 -13.17
CA LEU A 245 -12.70 13.04 -14.32
C LEU A 245 -13.67 14.16 -13.90
N THR A 246 -14.39 13.97 -12.81
CA THR A 246 -15.37 14.97 -12.30
C THR A 246 -14.78 15.97 -11.31
N SER A 247 -13.54 15.77 -10.86
CA SER A 247 -12.86 16.63 -9.90
C SER A 247 -12.13 17.80 -10.59
N SER A 248 -11.56 18.70 -9.79
CA SER A 248 -10.65 19.75 -10.26
C SER A 248 -9.21 19.28 -10.44
N ARG A 249 -8.93 17.98 -10.27
CA ARG A 249 -7.57 17.44 -10.34
C ARG A 249 -6.93 17.55 -11.72
N LEU A 250 -7.74 17.55 -12.78
CA LEU A 250 -7.27 17.68 -14.18
C LEU A 250 -7.41 19.10 -14.76
N ARG A 251 -7.78 20.06 -13.92
CA ARG A 251 -7.97 21.48 -14.33
C ARG A 251 -6.91 22.39 -13.74
#